data_8e27205fbc2dbf5d9fd4b8690a186357
#
_entry.id   8e27205fbc2dbf5d9fd4b8690a186357
#
_cell.length_a   1.000
_cell.length_b   1.000
_cell.length_c   1.000
_cell.angle_alpha   90.00
_cell.angle_beta   90.00
_cell.angle_gamma   90.00
#
_symmetry.space_group_name_H-M   'P 1'
#
loop_
_entity.id
_entity.type
_entity.pdbx_description
1 polymer ?
#
loop_
_entity_poly.entity_id
_entity_poly.type
_entity_poly.pdbx_seq_one_letter_code
_entity_poly.pdbx_strand_id
1 'polypeptide(L)'
;MNEIRWRVLHQLRNFFIAQGANFCFVGAEFPLPLVGRDATIDLLFMHRGLNCLLAIDLHLGTRQPDIQKSHDEYLAIIDREVKKTHENPTIGVLLCADKSEEIVEYSLERSLSPAQVAGYHKYLPTQKALQEKLHELYLRYIAVTEVLD
;
A
#
# COMPACT_ATOMS: atom_id res chain seq x y z
N MET A 1 13.24 -11.64 5.01
CA MET A 1 11.80 -11.39 5.02
C MET A 1 11.07 -12.58 5.61
N ASN A 2 10.04 -12.33 6.39
CA ASN A 2 9.16 -13.36 6.94
C ASN A 2 8.34 -14.00 5.81
N GLU A 3 8.34 -15.33 5.73
CA GLU A 3 7.60 -16.05 4.70
C GLU A 3 6.08 -15.80 4.75
N ILE A 4 5.53 -15.70 5.97
CA ILE A 4 4.10 -15.43 6.17
C ILE A 4 3.75 -14.05 5.62
N ARG A 5 4.56 -13.05 5.94
CA ARG A 5 4.40 -11.70 5.42
C ARG A 5 4.42 -11.70 3.88
N TRP A 6 5.37 -12.43 3.30
CA TRP A 6 5.48 -12.53 1.83
C TRP A 6 4.23 -13.17 1.21
N ARG A 7 3.66 -14.19 1.85
CA ARG A 7 2.42 -14.81 1.35
C ARG A 7 1.25 -13.83 1.35
N VAL A 8 1.13 -13.03 2.41
CA VAL A 8 0.09 -12.00 2.49
C VAL A 8 0.29 -10.97 1.37
N LEU A 9 1.51 -10.49 1.20
CA LEU A 9 1.84 -9.51 0.15
C LEU A 9 1.57 -10.07 -1.24
N HIS A 10 1.89 -11.33 -1.48
CA HIS A 10 1.63 -11.98 -2.76
C HIS A 10 0.12 -12.01 -3.07
N GLN A 11 -0.71 -12.32 -2.10
CA GLN A 11 -2.15 -12.34 -2.26
C GLN A 11 -2.71 -10.92 -2.44
N LEU A 12 -2.17 -9.94 -1.75
CA LEU A 12 -2.55 -8.53 -1.94
C LEU A 12 -2.20 -8.06 -3.35
N ARG A 13 -1.01 -8.41 -3.84
CA ARG A 13 -0.61 -8.11 -5.21
C ARG A 13 -1.64 -8.66 -6.21
N ASN A 14 -2.01 -9.92 -6.05
CA ASN A 14 -2.99 -10.56 -6.94
C ASN A 14 -4.36 -9.88 -6.83
N PHE A 15 -4.76 -9.47 -5.64
CA PHE A 15 -6.00 -8.74 -5.43
C PHE A 15 -6.04 -7.44 -6.25
N PHE A 16 -4.95 -6.66 -6.21
CA PHE A 16 -4.89 -5.41 -6.98
C PHE A 16 -4.86 -5.68 -8.48
N ILE A 17 -4.10 -6.65 -8.93
CA ILE A 17 -4.04 -7.02 -10.35
C ILE A 17 -5.42 -7.42 -10.85
N ALA A 18 -6.20 -8.13 -10.05
CA ALA A 18 -7.54 -8.58 -10.40
C ALA A 18 -8.56 -7.43 -10.51
N GLN A 19 -8.23 -6.22 -10.03
CA GLN A 19 -9.12 -5.06 -10.16
C GLN A 19 -9.26 -4.57 -11.61
N GLY A 20 -8.35 -4.97 -12.48
CA GLY A 20 -8.43 -4.61 -13.89
C GLY A 20 -7.09 -4.20 -14.49
N ALA A 21 -7.10 -3.88 -15.77
CA ALA A 21 -5.90 -3.60 -16.55
C ALA A 21 -5.17 -2.31 -16.15
N ASN A 22 -5.78 -1.48 -15.30
CA ASN A 22 -5.14 -0.24 -14.85
C ASN A 22 -4.05 -0.47 -13.80
N PHE A 23 -4.09 -1.60 -13.07
CA PHE A 23 -3.11 -1.88 -12.03
C PHE A 23 -1.96 -2.69 -12.62
N CYS A 24 -0.83 -2.01 -12.88
CA CYS A 24 0.36 -2.65 -13.44
C CYS A 24 1.41 -2.78 -12.34
N PHE A 25 1.82 -4.01 -12.07
CA PHE A 25 2.80 -4.27 -11.01
C PHE A 25 4.20 -3.81 -11.43
N VAL A 26 4.84 -3.00 -10.58
CA VAL A 26 6.20 -2.51 -10.80
C VAL A 26 7.22 -3.35 -10.04
N GLY A 27 6.97 -3.63 -8.76
CA GLY A 27 7.90 -4.44 -7.98
C GLY A 27 7.47 -4.63 -6.54
N ALA A 28 8.02 -5.68 -5.92
CA ALA A 28 7.90 -5.95 -4.49
C ALA A 28 9.20 -5.57 -3.80
N GLU A 29 9.11 -5.16 -2.54
CA GLU A 29 10.26 -4.68 -1.77
C GLU A 29 11.09 -3.69 -2.59
N PHE A 30 10.37 -2.73 -3.18
CA PHE A 30 10.96 -1.75 -4.07
C PHE A 30 11.88 -0.81 -3.27
N PRO A 31 13.19 -0.79 -3.59
CA PRO A 31 14.13 0.01 -2.80
C PRO A 31 13.96 1.50 -3.08
N LEU A 32 14.01 2.31 -2.03
CA LEU A 32 13.96 3.76 -2.13
C LEU A 32 15.37 4.34 -2.09
N PRO A 33 15.64 5.41 -2.87
CA PRO A 33 16.97 6.03 -2.90
C PRO A 33 17.19 6.90 -1.66
N LEU A 34 17.44 6.27 -0.52
CA LEU A 34 17.75 6.94 0.74
C LEU A 34 19.21 6.72 1.10
N VAL A 35 19.89 7.81 1.47
CA VAL A 35 21.27 7.75 1.93
C VAL A 35 21.28 7.39 3.42
N GLY A 36 22.11 6.40 3.77
CA GLY A 36 22.37 6.06 5.16
C GLY A 36 21.41 5.09 5.80
N ARG A 37 20.39 4.64 5.09
CA ARG A 37 19.49 3.59 5.58
C ARG A 37 18.79 2.89 4.42
N ASP A 38 18.44 1.63 4.65
CA ASP A 38 17.65 0.86 3.71
C ASP A 38 16.18 1.13 3.98
N ALA A 39 15.43 1.43 2.92
CA ALA A 39 13.98 1.60 2.98
C ALA A 39 13.38 1.02 1.72
N THR A 40 12.26 0.34 1.87
CA THR A 40 11.57 -0.28 0.75
C THR A 40 10.08 -0.03 0.85
N ILE A 41 9.42 -0.03 -0.31
CA ILE A 41 7.97 -0.10 -0.41
C ILE A 41 7.61 -1.56 -0.64
N ASP A 42 6.68 -2.08 0.14
CA ASP A 42 6.31 -3.50 0.06
C ASP A 42 5.83 -3.90 -1.33
N LEU A 43 4.88 -3.13 -1.90
CA LEU A 43 4.39 -3.33 -3.26
C LEU A 43 4.26 -1.98 -3.96
N LEU A 44 4.81 -1.90 -5.17
CA LEU A 44 4.68 -0.70 -5.99
C LEU A 44 3.94 -1.05 -7.27
N PHE A 45 2.89 -0.28 -7.57
CA PHE A 45 2.10 -0.40 -8.79
C PHE A 45 2.12 0.91 -9.56
N MET A 46 1.87 0.81 -10.86
CA MET A 46 1.53 1.95 -11.69
C MET A 46 0.05 1.85 -12.04
N HIS A 47 -0.73 2.88 -11.72
CA HIS A 47 -2.14 2.94 -12.10
C HIS A 47 -2.26 3.74 -13.37
N ARG A 48 -2.58 3.06 -14.48
CA ARG A 48 -2.61 3.68 -15.80
C ARG A 48 -3.72 4.71 -15.96
N GLY A 49 -4.89 4.44 -15.38
CA GLY A 49 -6.03 5.33 -15.47
C GLY A 49 -5.83 6.66 -14.75
N LEU A 50 -5.09 6.64 -13.65
CA LEU A 50 -4.79 7.84 -12.85
C LEU A 50 -3.43 8.44 -13.19
N ASN A 51 -2.64 7.74 -13.99
CA ASN A 51 -1.28 8.16 -14.36
C ASN A 51 -0.43 8.47 -13.12
N CYS A 52 -0.43 7.56 -12.16
CA CYS A 52 0.33 7.72 -10.92
C CYS A 52 0.80 6.39 -10.37
N LEU A 53 1.86 6.45 -9.56
CA LEU A 53 2.31 5.30 -8.80
C LEU A 53 1.40 5.06 -7.60
N LEU A 54 1.28 3.80 -7.20
CA LEU A 54 0.54 3.38 -6.02
C LEU A 54 1.51 2.60 -5.13
N ALA A 55 1.79 3.15 -3.95
CA ALA A 55 2.74 2.56 -3.01
C ALA A 55 2.00 1.93 -1.84
N ILE A 56 2.15 0.63 -1.69
CA ILE A 56 1.42 -0.16 -0.68
C ILE A 56 2.40 -0.66 0.36
N ASP A 57 2.14 -0.34 1.63
CA ASP A 57 2.90 -0.85 2.77
C ASP A 57 1.98 -1.61 3.71
N LEU A 58 2.48 -2.75 4.18
CA LEU A 58 1.79 -3.62 5.13
C LEU A 58 2.51 -3.59 6.47
N HIS A 59 1.81 -3.18 7.50
CA HIS A 59 2.28 -3.24 8.88
C HIS A 59 1.50 -4.30 9.65
N LEU A 60 2.19 -5.32 10.12
CA LEU A 60 1.60 -6.35 10.96
C LEU A 60 1.86 -5.99 12.42
N GLY A 61 0.84 -5.45 13.06
CA GLY A 61 0.92 -4.96 14.43
C GLY A 61 0.01 -3.76 14.63
N THR A 62 0.02 -3.22 15.83
CA THR A 62 -0.80 -2.06 16.19
C THR A 62 -0.35 -0.83 15.42
N ARG A 63 -1.32 -0.11 14.83
CA ARG A 63 -1.04 1.12 14.12
C ARG A 63 -0.56 2.20 15.10
N GLN A 64 0.55 2.86 14.77
CA GLN A 64 1.13 3.93 15.56
C GLN A 64 1.43 5.14 14.67
N PRO A 65 1.48 6.37 15.26
CA PRO A 65 1.71 7.58 14.47
C PRO A 65 3.01 7.58 13.66
N ASP A 66 4.08 6.97 14.17
CA ASP A 66 5.37 6.92 13.49
C ASP A 66 5.33 6.06 12.22
N ILE A 67 4.41 5.08 12.13
CA ILE A 67 4.21 4.27 10.93
C ILE A 67 3.64 5.12 9.81
N GLN A 68 2.63 5.93 10.12
CA GLN A 68 2.05 6.87 9.16
C GLN A 68 3.08 7.89 8.72
N LYS A 69 3.86 8.40 9.65
CA LYS A 69 4.90 9.39 9.36
C LYS A 69 5.96 8.82 8.41
N SER A 70 6.42 7.59 8.66
CA SER A 70 7.38 6.92 7.79
C SER A 70 6.82 6.70 6.40
N HIS A 71 5.56 6.26 6.32
CA HIS A 71 4.88 6.05 5.04
C HIS A 71 4.79 7.35 4.24
N ASP A 72 4.42 8.46 4.91
CA ASP A 72 4.33 9.76 4.27
C ASP A 72 5.70 10.25 3.77
N GLU A 73 6.76 10.00 4.53
CA GLU A 73 8.14 10.32 4.11
C GLU A 73 8.51 9.52 2.86
N TYR A 74 8.15 8.25 2.80
CA TYR A 74 8.44 7.40 1.64
C TYR A 74 7.69 7.88 0.40
N LEU A 75 6.44 8.31 0.55
CA LEU A 75 5.68 8.88 -0.57
C LEU A 75 6.34 10.13 -1.12
N ALA A 76 6.84 11.00 -0.24
CA ALA A 76 7.56 12.20 -0.66
C ALA A 76 8.83 11.86 -1.42
N ILE A 77 9.54 10.81 -1.01
CA ILE A 77 10.74 10.35 -1.71
C ILE A 77 10.40 9.81 -3.10
N ILE A 78 9.33 9.03 -3.20
CA ILE A 78 8.88 8.50 -4.48
C ILE A 78 8.55 9.64 -5.43
N ASP A 79 7.84 10.66 -4.96
CA ASP A 79 7.45 11.79 -5.78
C ASP A 79 8.66 12.61 -6.24
N ARG A 80 9.69 12.71 -5.41
CA ARG A 80 10.88 13.47 -5.74
C ARG A 80 11.88 12.69 -6.60
N GLU A 81 12.07 11.39 -6.32
CA GLU A 81 13.19 10.64 -6.89
C GLU A 81 12.79 9.49 -7.82
N VAL A 82 11.57 8.98 -7.74
CA VAL A 82 11.15 7.78 -8.46
C VAL A 82 10.15 8.08 -9.57
N LYS A 83 9.09 8.82 -9.27
CA LYS A 83 8.06 9.08 -10.26
C LYS A 83 8.62 9.92 -11.42
N LYS A 84 8.01 9.75 -12.59
CA LYS A 84 8.35 10.57 -13.76
C LYS A 84 7.65 11.92 -13.69
N THR A 85 8.21 12.92 -14.38
CA THR A 85 7.68 14.30 -14.36
C THR A 85 6.25 14.40 -14.87
N HIS A 86 5.86 13.53 -15.81
CA HIS A 86 4.52 13.53 -16.37
C HIS A 86 3.51 12.74 -15.52
N GLU A 87 3.94 12.07 -14.47
CA GLU A 87 3.07 11.32 -13.59
C GLU A 87 2.50 12.19 -12.49
N ASN A 88 1.28 11.90 -12.09
CA ASN A 88 0.64 12.57 -10.98
C ASN A 88 1.25 12.11 -9.64
N PRO A 89 1.03 12.84 -8.54
CA PRO A 89 1.55 12.45 -7.24
C PRO A 89 1.14 11.03 -6.84
N THR A 90 2.04 10.32 -6.18
CA THR A 90 1.88 8.93 -5.77
C THR A 90 0.76 8.79 -4.73
N ILE A 91 -0.06 7.77 -4.92
CA ILE A 91 -1.07 7.40 -3.92
C ILE A 91 -0.46 6.38 -2.98
N GLY A 92 -0.58 6.63 -1.67
CA GLY A 92 -0.17 5.67 -0.67
C GLY A 92 -1.33 4.81 -0.19
N VAL A 93 -1.03 3.55 0.10
CA VAL A 93 -1.96 2.63 0.75
C VAL A 93 -1.24 2.03 1.94
N LEU A 94 -1.71 2.37 3.14
CA LEU A 94 -1.17 1.81 4.37
C LEU A 94 -2.15 0.80 4.92
N LEU A 95 -1.69 -0.44 5.07
CA LEU A 95 -2.47 -1.55 5.58
C LEU A 95 -1.89 -1.96 6.92
N CYS A 96 -2.71 -1.93 7.96
CA CYS A 96 -2.30 -2.37 9.29
C CYS A 96 -3.24 -3.46 9.76
N ALA A 97 -2.69 -4.57 10.26
CA ALA A 97 -3.49 -5.67 10.78
C ALA A 97 -2.90 -6.19 12.07
N ASP A 98 -3.74 -6.33 13.08
CA ASP A 98 -3.41 -7.02 14.32
C ASP A 98 -4.63 -7.84 14.76
N LYS A 99 -4.55 -8.47 15.94
CA LYS A 99 -5.62 -9.33 16.42
C LYS A 99 -6.90 -8.58 16.79
N SER A 100 -6.86 -7.25 16.91
CA SER A 100 -8.03 -6.46 17.30
C SER A 100 -8.71 -5.78 16.12
N GLU A 101 -7.95 -5.41 15.08
CA GLU A 101 -8.54 -4.69 13.94
C GLU A 101 -7.67 -4.74 12.69
N GLU A 102 -8.29 -4.45 11.55
CA GLU A 102 -7.60 -4.20 10.30
C GLU A 102 -7.92 -2.77 9.86
N ILE A 103 -6.89 -2.02 9.50
CA ILE A 103 -7.02 -0.63 9.09
C ILE A 103 -6.48 -0.48 7.67
N VAL A 104 -7.24 0.21 6.82
CA VAL A 104 -6.84 0.58 5.47
C VAL A 104 -6.91 2.09 5.35
N GLU A 105 -5.79 2.71 5.00
CA GLU A 105 -5.73 4.16 4.81
C GLU A 105 -5.16 4.47 3.43
N TYR A 106 -5.86 5.31 2.68
CA TYR A 106 -5.36 5.89 1.44
C TYR A 106 -4.77 7.25 1.72
N SER A 107 -3.55 7.50 1.24
CA SER A 107 -2.89 8.80 1.34
C SER A 107 -2.83 9.42 -0.04
N LEU A 108 -3.56 10.51 -0.22
CA LEU A 108 -3.61 11.26 -1.47
C LEU A 108 -2.91 12.59 -1.29
N GLU A 109 -2.44 13.15 -2.41
CA GLU A 109 -1.78 14.46 -2.40
C GLU A 109 -2.71 15.53 -1.82
N ARG A 110 -2.20 16.30 -0.86
CA ARG A 110 -2.98 17.32 -0.16
C ARG A 110 -3.40 18.47 -1.07
N SER A 111 -2.68 18.68 -2.17
CA SER A 111 -3.02 19.75 -3.12
C SER A 111 -4.20 19.41 -4.02
N LEU A 112 -4.70 18.17 -3.98
CA LEU A 112 -5.84 17.78 -4.80
C LEU A 112 -7.13 18.38 -4.26
N SER A 113 -8.00 18.83 -5.18
CA SER A 113 -9.33 19.30 -4.80
C SER A 113 -10.21 18.12 -4.36
N PRO A 114 -11.29 18.37 -3.60
CA PRO A 114 -12.24 17.32 -3.24
C PRO A 114 -12.79 16.54 -4.44
N ALA A 115 -13.00 17.22 -5.57
CA ALA A 115 -13.48 16.58 -6.79
C ALA A 115 -12.44 15.62 -7.37
N GLN A 116 -11.15 16.01 -7.34
CA GLN A 116 -10.07 15.15 -7.78
C GLN A 116 -9.93 13.93 -6.88
N VAL A 117 -10.01 14.12 -5.56
CA VAL A 117 -9.96 13.02 -4.60
C VAL A 117 -11.10 12.04 -4.86
N ALA A 118 -12.33 12.53 -5.05
CA ALA A 118 -13.49 11.70 -5.35
C ALA A 118 -13.29 10.93 -6.67
N GLY A 119 -12.72 11.59 -7.66
CA GLY A 119 -12.39 10.96 -8.95
C GLY A 119 -11.39 9.82 -8.79
N TYR A 120 -10.37 10.01 -7.96
CA TYR A 120 -9.38 8.97 -7.69
C TYR A 120 -10.00 7.76 -7.02
N HIS A 121 -10.89 7.97 -6.06
CA HIS A 121 -11.55 6.86 -5.35
C HIS A 121 -12.38 5.97 -6.27
N LYS A 122 -12.86 6.48 -7.39
CA LYS A 122 -13.61 5.66 -8.36
C LYS A 122 -12.75 4.57 -9.00
N TYR A 123 -11.45 4.79 -9.07
CA TYR A 123 -10.51 3.87 -9.72
C TYR A 123 -9.80 2.94 -8.74
N LEU A 124 -10.02 3.10 -7.45
CA LEU A 124 -9.37 2.33 -6.40
C LEU A 124 -10.38 1.37 -5.75
N PRO A 125 -9.93 0.22 -5.24
CA PRO A 125 -10.78 -0.63 -4.41
C PRO A 125 -11.32 0.20 -3.24
N THR A 126 -12.55 -0.03 -2.83
CA THR A 126 -13.08 0.66 -1.65
C THR A 126 -12.28 0.24 -0.42
N GLN A 127 -12.22 1.12 0.58
CA GLN A 127 -11.58 0.78 1.84
C GLN A 127 -12.20 -0.47 2.44
N LYS A 128 -13.52 -0.60 2.35
CA LYS A 128 -14.24 -1.77 2.85
C LYS A 128 -13.80 -3.06 2.15
N ALA A 129 -13.75 -3.05 0.82
CA ALA A 129 -13.36 -4.23 0.05
C ALA A 129 -11.93 -4.65 0.38
N LEU A 130 -11.01 -3.70 0.48
CA LEU A 130 -9.63 -3.97 0.80
C LEU A 130 -9.47 -4.42 2.26
N GLN A 131 -10.24 -3.83 3.18
CA GLN A 131 -10.26 -4.23 4.58
C GLN A 131 -10.77 -5.67 4.74
N GLU A 132 -11.82 -6.03 4.02
CA GLU A 132 -12.34 -7.41 4.02
C GLU A 132 -11.29 -8.39 3.50
N LYS A 133 -10.58 -8.03 2.45
CA LYS A 133 -9.51 -8.87 1.91
C LYS A 133 -8.37 -9.01 2.91
N LEU A 134 -7.97 -7.91 3.55
CA LEU A 134 -6.92 -7.94 4.57
C LEU A 134 -7.33 -8.83 5.76
N HIS A 135 -8.58 -8.75 6.18
CA HIS A 135 -9.12 -9.59 7.24
C HIS A 135 -9.07 -11.08 6.87
N GLU A 136 -9.48 -11.41 5.66
CA GLU A 136 -9.41 -12.78 5.13
C GLU A 136 -7.97 -13.30 5.19
N LEU A 137 -7.02 -12.50 4.73
CA LEU A 137 -5.61 -12.89 4.72
C LEU A 137 -5.02 -12.98 6.11
N TYR A 138 -5.43 -12.08 7.00
CA TYR A 138 -5.01 -12.14 8.40
C TYR A 138 -5.45 -13.45 9.05
N LEU A 139 -6.70 -13.84 8.90
CA LEU A 139 -7.22 -15.08 9.45
C LEU A 139 -6.53 -16.30 8.85
N ARG A 140 -6.27 -16.27 7.56
CA ARG A 140 -5.68 -17.42 6.85
C ARG A 140 -4.22 -17.66 7.21
N TYR A 141 -3.42 -16.60 7.31
CA TYR A 141 -1.97 -16.73 7.39
C TYR A 141 -1.37 -16.30 8.72
N ILE A 142 -1.97 -15.32 9.40
CA ILE A 142 -1.36 -14.69 10.57
C ILE A 142 -1.98 -15.20 11.87
N ALA A 143 -3.30 -15.19 11.97
CA ALA A 143 -4.00 -15.62 13.19
C ALA A 143 -3.71 -17.09 13.52
N VAL A 144 -3.61 -17.94 12.49
CA VAL A 144 -3.28 -19.36 12.67
C VAL A 144 -1.90 -19.52 13.32
N THR A 145 -0.94 -18.71 12.90
CA THR A 145 0.41 -18.72 13.46
C THR A 145 0.42 -18.23 14.91
N GLU A 146 -0.34 -17.17 15.20
CA GLU A 146 -0.44 -16.63 16.57
C GLU A 146 -1.05 -17.64 17.54
N VAL A 147 -2.04 -18.42 17.09
CA VAL A 147 -2.67 -19.45 17.93
C VAL A 147 -1.71 -20.59 18.26
N LEU A 148 -0.80 -20.91 17.33
CA LEU A 148 0.17 -21.99 17.53
C LEU A 148 1.35 -21.57 18.40
N ASP A 149 1.58 -20.28 18.54
CA ASP A 149 2.62 -19.75 19.41
C ASP A 149 2.12 -19.65 20.86
#